data_1bb17946e7554edff49e58608b15ac7f
#
_entry.id   1bb17946e7554edff49e58608b15ac7f
#
_cell.length_a   1.000
_cell.length_b   1.000
_cell.length_c   1.000
_cell.angle_alpha   90.00
_cell.angle_beta   90.00
_cell.angle_gamma   90.00
#
_symmetry.space_group_name_H-M   'P 1'
#
loop_
_entity.id
_entity.type
_entity.pdbx_description
1 polymer ?
#
loop_
_entity_poly.entity_id
_entity_poly.type
_entity_poly.pdbx_seq_one_letter_code
_entity_poly.pdbx_strand_id
1 'polypeptide(L)'
;MLRYPNAMNPRCASLDTIAEEIRRCRLCRDAPRYGAPLPHEPRPAFQVSTAARLCIAGQAPGVRVHASGRPYTDPSGVRLRQWLGIGEEIFYDPMKVAIVSMGFCFPGLDAKGGDLPPRRECAETWRERLFTLLPNLELVLLVGQYAHKWHLDATLVADGLTETVGKWRDVYRSSDHPRLMPMPHPSWRNNAWLKRNPWFESELLPVLRADVARIVAPNLARLHATGDRSKVNASLENKPLQRRSTGLP
;
A
#
# COMPACT_ATOMS: atom_id res chain seq x y z
N MET A 1 4.74 -8.03 -16.57
CA MET A 1 4.36 -6.83 -17.33
C MET A 1 3.15 -6.20 -16.65
N LEU A 2 3.26 -4.96 -16.18
CA LEU A 2 2.14 -4.25 -15.55
C LEU A 2 0.98 -4.12 -16.54
N ARG A 3 -0.23 -4.52 -16.14
CA ARG A 3 -1.46 -4.43 -16.97
C ARG A 3 -2.01 -3.01 -17.06
N TYR A 4 -1.16 -1.99 -17.14
CA TYR A 4 -1.62 -0.59 -17.22
C TYR A 4 -1.23 -0.03 -18.58
N PRO A 5 -2.18 0.04 -19.56
CA PRO A 5 -1.90 0.67 -20.83
C PRO A 5 -1.70 2.18 -20.64
N ASN A 6 -0.61 2.66 -21.21
CA ASN A 6 -0.25 4.08 -21.28
C ASN A 6 -1.16 4.79 -22.34
N ALA A 7 -2.44 4.95 -22.04
CA ALA A 7 -3.36 5.67 -22.92
C ALA A 7 -4.18 6.67 -22.10
N MET A 8 -3.70 7.91 -22.06
CA MET A 8 -4.52 9.03 -21.60
C MET A 8 -5.69 9.25 -22.57
N ASN A 9 -6.87 8.80 -22.15
CA ASN A 9 -8.13 9.18 -22.78
C ASN A 9 -8.53 10.57 -22.25
N PRO A 10 -8.79 11.60 -23.10
CA PRO A 10 -9.08 12.96 -22.66
C PRO A 10 -10.42 13.15 -21.91
N ARG A 11 -11.09 12.07 -21.56
CA ARG A 11 -12.27 12.06 -20.65
C ARG A 11 -11.93 11.49 -19.27
N CYS A 12 -10.66 11.48 -18.84
CA CYS A 12 -10.30 11.00 -17.52
C CYS A 12 -10.82 11.95 -16.44
N ALA A 13 -11.73 11.44 -15.64
CA ALA A 13 -12.13 12.07 -14.38
C ALA A 13 -10.89 12.32 -13.51
N SER A 14 -10.88 13.41 -12.74
CA SER A 14 -9.79 13.68 -11.79
C SER A 14 -9.69 12.60 -10.70
N LEU A 15 -8.56 12.50 -10.01
CA LEU A 15 -8.41 11.60 -8.86
C LEU A 15 -9.49 11.87 -7.80
N ASP A 16 -9.81 13.14 -7.56
CA ASP A 16 -10.86 13.54 -6.60
C ASP A 16 -12.23 13.03 -7.02
N THR A 17 -12.55 13.13 -8.30
CA THR A 17 -13.81 12.59 -8.84
C THR A 17 -13.92 11.08 -8.63
N ILE A 18 -12.86 10.32 -8.98
CA ILE A 18 -12.84 8.87 -8.77
C ILE A 18 -12.89 8.50 -7.29
N ALA A 19 -12.18 9.23 -6.44
CA ALA A 19 -12.22 9.02 -5.00
C ALA A 19 -13.62 9.25 -4.43
N GLU A 20 -14.34 10.24 -4.91
CA GLU A 20 -15.70 10.51 -4.49
C GLU A 20 -16.69 9.44 -5.00
N GLU A 21 -16.54 8.98 -6.25
CA GLU A 21 -17.31 7.84 -6.77
C GLU A 21 -17.10 6.58 -5.91
N ILE A 22 -15.86 6.30 -5.51
CA ILE A 22 -15.53 5.16 -4.62
C ILE A 22 -16.19 5.33 -3.26
N ARG A 23 -16.15 6.54 -2.65
CA ARG A 23 -16.77 6.79 -1.34
C ARG A 23 -18.27 6.53 -1.36
N ARG A 24 -18.94 6.79 -2.48
CA ARG A 24 -20.39 6.56 -2.69
C ARG A 24 -20.71 5.18 -3.25
N CYS A 25 -19.70 4.35 -3.52
CA CYS A 25 -19.91 3.07 -4.19
C CYS A 25 -20.73 2.11 -3.33
N ARG A 26 -21.77 1.54 -3.94
CA ARG A 26 -22.67 0.56 -3.33
C ARG A 26 -22.74 -0.76 -4.13
N LEU A 27 -21.90 -0.91 -5.14
CA LEU A 27 -21.97 -2.01 -6.10
C LEU A 27 -22.09 -3.39 -5.43
N CYS A 28 -21.22 -3.65 -4.44
CA CYS A 28 -21.19 -4.97 -3.77
C CYS A 28 -22.38 -5.22 -2.83
N ARG A 29 -23.21 -4.22 -2.57
CA ARG A 29 -24.44 -4.33 -1.77
C ARG A 29 -25.70 -4.35 -2.64
N ASP A 30 -25.84 -3.36 -3.53
CA ASP A 30 -27.08 -3.15 -4.24
C ASP A 30 -27.16 -3.93 -5.57
N ALA A 31 -26.01 -4.20 -6.19
CA ALA A 31 -25.91 -4.96 -7.45
C ALA A 31 -24.64 -5.82 -7.51
N PRO A 32 -24.43 -6.76 -6.57
CA PRO A 32 -23.24 -7.59 -6.57
C PRO A 32 -23.17 -8.48 -7.81
N ARG A 33 -21.98 -8.54 -8.41
CA ARG A 33 -21.72 -9.44 -9.55
C ARG A 33 -21.28 -10.84 -9.12
N TYR A 34 -20.71 -10.94 -7.92
CA TYR A 34 -20.16 -12.19 -7.39
C TYR A 34 -20.64 -12.44 -5.96
N GLY A 35 -21.41 -13.51 -5.78
CA GLY A 35 -21.88 -13.94 -4.46
C GLY A 35 -23.01 -13.07 -3.87
N ALA A 36 -23.27 -13.24 -2.59
CA ALA A 36 -24.31 -12.52 -1.87
C ALA A 36 -23.97 -11.02 -1.68
N PRO A 37 -24.98 -10.14 -1.53
CA PRO A 37 -24.78 -8.75 -1.15
C PRO A 37 -23.97 -8.62 0.15
N LEU A 38 -23.28 -7.47 0.30
CA LEU A 38 -22.64 -7.15 1.58
C LEU A 38 -23.70 -7.12 2.68
N PRO A 39 -23.42 -7.73 3.85
CA PRO A 39 -24.40 -7.81 4.95
C PRO A 39 -24.58 -6.50 5.71
N HIS A 40 -23.83 -5.46 5.37
CA HIS A 40 -23.80 -4.17 6.02
C HIS A 40 -23.68 -3.04 5.01
N GLU A 41 -23.81 -1.78 5.46
CA GLU A 41 -23.58 -0.63 4.61
C GLU A 41 -22.11 -0.58 4.10
N PRO A 42 -21.90 -0.30 2.83
CA PRO A 42 -20.56 -0.10 2.29
C PRO A 42 -19.85 1.06 3.00
N ARG A 43 -18.61 0.83 3.39
CA ARG A 43 -17.75 1.85 3.98
C ARG A 43 -16.36 1.74 3.37
N PRO A 44 -16.12 2.34 2.20
CA PRO A 44 -14.83 2.27 1.54
C PRO A 44 -13.72 2.93 2.37
N ALA A 45 -12.67 2.18 2.67
CA ALA A 45 -11.49 2.63 3.39
C ALA A 45 -10.27 2.58 2.46
N PHE A 46 -9.76 3.74 2.07
CA PHE A 46 -8.60 3.90 1.19
C PHE A 46 -7.95 5.28 1.41
N GLN A 47 -6.76 5.48 0.85
CA GLN A 47 -6.01 6.72 0.92
C GLN A 47 -5.29 6.94 -0.41
N VAL A 48 -5.46 8.09 -1.04
CA VAL A 48 -4.87 8.40 -2.34
C VAL A 48 -4.53 9.89 -2.47
N SER A 49 -3.45 10.16 -3.19
CA SER A 49 -3.06 11.49 -3.66
C SER A 49 -2.21 11.32 -4.90
N THR A 50 -2.31 12.24 -5.85
CA THR A 50 -1.43 12.27 -7.03
C THR A 50 0.04 12.45 -6.67
N ALA A 51 0.34 12.98 -5.49
CA ALA A 51 1.70 13.19 -5.01
C ALA A 51 2.32 11.93 -4.37
N ALA A 52 1.50 10.93 -4.02
CA ALA A 52 1.98 9.71 -3.39
C ALA A 52 3.00 8.98 -4.28
N ARG A 53 4.11 8.57 -3.67
CA ARG A 53 5.19 7.83 -4.33
C ARG A 53 5.27 6.37 -3.88
N LEU A 54 4.70 6.03 -2.73
CA LEU A 54 4.56 4.68 -2.19
C LEU A 54 3.09 4.26 -2.24
N CYS A 55 2.79 3.07 -2.74
CA CYS A 55 1.45 2.49 -2.68
C CYS A 55 1.44 1.17 -1.91
N ILE A 56 0.46 0.99 -1.04
CA ILE A 56 0.18 -0.26 -0.35
C ILE A 56 -1.05 -0.91 -0.98
N ALA A 57 -0.84 -1.95 -1.76
CA ALA A 57 -1.89 -2.77 -2.36
C ALA A 57 -2.22 -3.94 -1.41
N GLY A 58 -3.14 -3.72 -0.48
CA GLY A 58 -3.60 -4.71 0.50
C GLY A 58 -4.72 -5.61 -0.02
N GLN A 59 -5.32 -6.39 0.87
CA GLN A 59 -6.44 -7.28 0.54
C GLN A 59 -7.78 -6.54 0.60
N ALA A 60 -8.33 -6.39 1.78
CA ALA A 60 -9.57 -5.66 2.07
C ALA A 60 -9.58 -5.22 3.55
N PRO A 61 -10.43 -4.25 3.91
CA PRO A 61 -10.69 -3.89 5.30
C PRO A 61 -11.20 -5.09 6.11
N GLY A 62 -10.68 -5.29 7.32
CA GLY A 62 -11.28 -6.15 8.32
C GLY A 62 -12.30 -5.40 9.18
N VAL A 63 -12.91 -6.07 10.17
CA VAL A 63 -13.95 -5.50 11.06
C VAL A 63 -13.51 -4.19 11.73
N ARG A 64 -12.27 -4.11 12.25
CA ARG A 64 -11.77 -2.90 12.93
C ARG A 64 -11.59 -1.73 11.98
N VAL A 65 -11.11 -1.99 10.76
CA VAL A 65 -10.97 -0.99 9.71
C VAL A 65 -12.35 -0.52 9.24
N HIS A 66 -13.32 -1.43 9.11
CA HIS A 66 -14.71 -1.07 8.80
C HIS A 66 -15.29 -0.16 9.88
N ALA A 67 -15.08 -0.45 11.16
CA ALA A 67 -15.56 0.38 12.26
C ALA A 67 -14.91 1.78 12.28
N SER A 68 -13.60 1.87 12.05
CA SER A 68 -12.86 3.14 12.06
C SER A 68 -13.02 3.96 10.77
N GLY A 69 -13.21 3.29 9.63
CA GLY A 69 -13.16 3.91 8.29
C GLY A 69 -11.75 4.26 7.82
N ARG A 70 -10.71 3.91 8.56
CA ARG A 70 -9.32 4.24 8.27
C ARG A 70 -8.51 2.97 8.00
N PRO A 71 -7.80 2.84 6.88
CA PRO A 71 -7.05 1.63 6.53
C PRO A 71 -5.99 1.29 7.58
N TYR A 72 -5.76 0.00 7.81
CA TYR A 72 -4.68 -0.49 8.68
C TYR A 72 -4.66 0.06 10.13
N THR A 73 -5.85 0.30 10.72
CA THR A 73 -5.98 0.66 12.16
C THR A 73 -5.95 -0.53 13.10
N ASP A 74 -5.80 -1.72 12.57
CA ASP A 74 -5.72 -3.00 13.26
C ASP A 74 -4.25 -3.40 13.56
N PRO A 75 -3.99 -4.52 14.29
CA PRO A 75 -2.65 -5.01 14.56
C PRO A 75 -1.79 -5.28 13.31
N SER A 76 -2.43 -5.61 12.16
CA SER A 76 -1.70 -5.76 10.89
C SER A 76 -1.05 -4.46 10.47
N GLY A 77 -1.72 -3.32 10.69
CA GLY A 77 -1.18 -2.01 10.38
C GLY A 77 0.02 -1.65 11.26
N VAL A 78 -0.02 -2.00 12.54
CA VAL A 78 1.14 -1.80 13.44
C VAL A 78 2.35 -2.55 12.90
N ARG A 79 2.20 -3.84 12.58
CA ARG A 79 3.28 -4.65 12.02
C ARG A 79 3.76 -4.14 10.66
N LEU A 80 2.84 -3.71 9.80
CA LEU A 80 3.20 -3.17 8.49
C LEU A 80 4.08 -1.92 8.63
N ARG A 81 3.70 -0.98 9.50
CA ARG A 81 4.52 0.21 9.78
C ARG A 81 5.91 -0.15 10.31
N GLN A 82 6.00 -1.16 11.18
CA GLN A 82 7.31 -1.68 11.66
C GLN A 82 8.16 -2.25 10.52
N TRP A 83 7.55 -3.00 9.60
CA TRP A 83 8.24 -3.52 8.42
C TRP A 83 8.75 -2.41 7.51
N LEU A 84 7.94 -1.36 7.33
CA LEU A 84 8.29 -0.18 6.53
C LEU A 84 9.31 0.74 7.21
N GLY A 85 9.48 0.66 8.52
CA GLY A 85 10.34 1.57 9.28
C GLY A 85 9.80 3.01 9.36
N ILE A 86 8.48 3.20 9.31
CA ILE A 86 7.82 4.52 9.37
C ILE A 86 6.75 4.58 10.47
N GLY A 87 6.55 5.77 11.03
CA GLY A 87 5.50 6.05 12.01
C GLY A 87 4.12 6.28 11.37
N GLU A 88 3.12 6.47 12.22
CA GLU A 88 1.73 6.75 11.80
C GLU A 88 1.61 8.04 11.02
N GLU A 89 2.36 9.08 11.39
CA GLU A 89 2.36 10.36 10.74
C GLU A 89 2.70 10.26 9.23
N ILE A 90 3.75 9.51 8.91
CA ILE A 90 4.16 9.27 7.52
C ILE A 90 3.20 8.31 6.83
N PHE A 91 2.80 7.24 7.51
CA PHE A 91 1.94 6.19 6.95
C PHE A 91 0.58 6.73 6.51
N TYR A 92 0.03 7.65 7.26
CA TYR A 92 -1.27 8.26 6.98
C TYR A 92 -1.21 9.63 6.30
N ASP A 93 -0.03 10.04 5.86
CA ASP A 93 0.12 11.21 4.99
C ASP A 93 -0.19 10.81 3.54
N PRO A 94 -1.36 11.21 2.97
CA PRO A 94 -1.74 10.83 1.61
C PRO A 94 -0.77 11.38 0.55
N MET A 95 -0.02 12.43 0.88
CA MET A 95 0.98 12.98 -0.04
C MET A 95 2.19 12.06 -0.21
N LYS A 96 2.41 11.13 0.73
CA LYS A 96 3.54 10.19 0.74
C LYS A 96 3.11 8.76 0.41
N VAL A 97 2.00 8.31 0.99
CA VAL A 97 1.55 6.92 0.93
C VAL A 97 0.13 6.84 0.40
N ALA A 98 -0.07 6.13 -0.70
CA ALA A 98 -1.37 5.67 -1.15
C ALA A 98 -1.68 4.29 -0.55
N ILE A 99 -2.92 4.06 -0.12
CA ILE A 99 -3.40 2.76 0.36
C ILE A 99 -4.58 2.35 -0.50
N VAL A 100 -4.34 1.41 -1.41
CA VAL A 100 -5.30 0.97 -2.43
C VAL A 100 -5.43 -0.56 -2.36
N SER A 101 -6.26 -1.04 -1.46
CA SER A 101 -6.53 -2.48 -1.30
C SER A 101 -7.30 -3.07 -2.50
N MET A 102 -7.32 -4.39 -2.63
CA MET A 102 -8.05 -5.11 -3.68
C MET A 102 -9.57 -4.93 -3.53
N GLY A 103 -10.06 -4.84 -2.29
CA GLY A 103 -11.41 -4.40 -1.95
C GLY A 103 -11.35 -3.21 -1.00
N PHE A 104 -12.22 -2.22 -1.18
CA PHE A 104 -12.25 -1.02 -0.32
C PHE A 104 -13.18 -1.17 0.86
N CYS A 105 -14.14 -2.10 0.81
CA CYS A 105 -15.07 -2.38 1.90
C CYS A 105 -14.73 -3.71 2.58
N PHE A 106 -15.11 -3.82 3.85
CA PHE A 106 -15.10 -5.08 4.58
C PHE A 106 -16.02 -6.09 3.88
N PRO A 107 -15.51 -7.26 3.47
CA PRO A 107 -16.32 -8.22 2.69
C PRO A 107 -17.29 -9.05 3.53
N GLY A 108 -17.21 -8.99 4.86
CA GLY A 108 -17.93 -9.85 5.81
C GLY A 108 -17.04 -10.94 6.39
N LEU A 109 -17.64 -11.77 7.24
CA LEU A 109 -17.00 -12.93 7.89
C LEU A 109 -17.50 -14.23 7.29
N ASP A 110 -16.63 -15.23 7.24
CA ASP A 110 -17.02 -16.62 6.99
C ASP A 110 -17.64 -17.28 8.24
N ALA A 111 -18.13 -18.50 8.10
CA ALA A 111 -18.75 -19.26 9.20
C ALA A 111 -17.80 -19.54 10.39
N LYS A 112 -16.47 -19.37 10.20
CA LYS A 112 -15.45 -19.57 11.23
C LYS A 112 -14.95 -18.24 11.82
N GLY A 113 -15.56 -17.10 11.45
CA GLY A 113 -15.19 -15.78 11.89
C GLY A 113 -13.92 -15.22 11.21
N GLY A 114 -13.49 -15.80 10.11
CA GLY A 114 -12.43 -15.26 9.26
C GLY A 114 -12.96 -14.22 8.27
N ASP A 115 -12.13 -13.24 7.92
CA ASP A 115 -12.50 -12.28 6.88
C ASP A 115 -12.70 -13.00 5.54
N LEU A 116 -13.82 -12.72 4.86
CA LEU A 116 -14.06 -13.18 3.51
C LEU A 116 -13.04 -12.59 2.52
N PRO A 117 -12.85 -13.22 1.35
CA PRO A 117 -12.04 -12.66 0.27
C PRO A 117 -12.46 -11.25 -0.13
N PRO A 118 -11.53 -10.39 -0.60
CA PRO A 118 -11.89 -9.10 -1.20
C PRO A 118 -12.90 -9.30 -2.33
N ARG A 119 -13.88 -8.40 -2.40
CA ARG A 119 -14.89 -8.41 -3.45
C ARG A 119 -14.22 -8.19 -4.81
N ARG A 120 -14.37 -9.17 -5.69
CA ARG A 120 -13.73 -9.18 -7.02
C ARG A 120 -14.17 -8.02 -7.89
N GLU A 121 -15.46 -7.72 -7.90
CA GLU A 121 -16.03 -6.60 -8.62
C GLU A 121 -15.45 -5.22 -8.20
N CYS A 122 -14.99 -5.08 -6.96
CA CYS A 122 -14.34 -3.87 -6.48
C CYS A 122 -13.02 -3.62 -7.22
N ALA A 123 -12.17 -4.64 -7.30
CA ALA A 123 -10.90 -4.54 -8.02
C ALA A 123 -11.12 -4.28 -9.52
N GLU A 124 -12.05 -5.01 -10.15
CA GLU A 124 -12.37 -4.89 -11.58
C GLU A 124 -12.91 -3.50 -11.95
N THR A 125 -13.65 -2.86 -11.04
CA THR A 125 -14.26 -1.56 -11.30
C THR A 125 -13.29 -0.40 -11.09
N TRP A 126 -12.43 -0.48 -10.05
CA TRP A 126 -11.76 0.70 -9.55
C TRP A 126 -10.24 0.72 -9.73
N ARG A 127 -9.57 -0.46 -9.73
CA ARG A 127 -8.10 -0.46 -9.64
C ARG A 127 -7.43 0.20 -10.82
N GLU A 128 -7.77 -0.19 -12.04
CA GLU A 128 -7.15 0.39 -13.25
C GLU A 128 -7.37 1.90 -13.30
N ARG A 129 -8.61 2.34 -13.06
CA ARG A 129 -8.98 3.77 -13.03
C ARG A 129 -8.18 4.57 -11.99
N LEU A 130 -7.92 3.99 -10.81
CA LEU A 130 -7.11 4.64 -9.77
C LEU A 130 -5.63 4.67 -10.13
N PHE A 131 -5.07 3.55 -10.54
CA PHE A 131 -3.64 3.46 -10.79
C PHE A 131 -3.18 4.36 -11.94
N THR A 132 -4.02 4.56 -12.97
CA THR A 132 -3.75 5.52 -14.05
C THR A 132 -3.69 6.98 -13.58
N LEU A 133 -4.29 7.28 -12.43
CA LEU A 133 -4.32 8.61 -11.81
C LEU A 133 -3.26 8.79 -10.69
N LEU A 134 -2.36 7.83 -10.52
CA LEU A 134 -1.26 7.87 -9.55
C LEU A 134 0.10 7.86 -10.26
N PRO A 135 0.43 8.91 -11.04
CA PRO A 135 1.57 8.89 -11.97
C PRO A 135 2.93 8.95 -11.27
N ASN A 136 2.96 9.31 -9.98
CA ASN A 136 4.20 9.50 -9.23
C ASN A 136 4.62 8.28 -8.41
N LEU A 137 3.90 7.15 -8.53
CA LEU A 137 4.26 5.94 -7.79
C LEU A 137 5.65 5.43 -8.21
N GLU A 138 6.51 5.19 -7.22
CA GLU A 138 7.83 4.60 -7.40
C GLU A 138 7.90 3.15 -6.90
N LEU A 139 7.11 2.84 -5.87
CA LEU A 139 7.05 1.51 -5.27
C LEU A 139 5.61 1.13 -4.93
N VAL A 140 5.20 -0.07 -5.34
CA VAL A 140 3.94 -0.68 -4.95
C VAL A 140 4.22 -1.94 -4.14
N LEU A 141 3.80 -1.95 -2.88
CA LEU A 141 3.86 -3.12 -2.02
C LEU A 141 2.64 -3.99 -2.28
N LEU A 142 2.86 -5.20 -2.72
CA LEU A 142 1.82 -6.19 -2.97
C LEU A 142 1.62 -7.04 -1.72
N VAL A 143 0.68 -6.64 -0.86
CA VAL A 143 0.51 -7.23 0.48
C VAL A 143 -0.51 -8.36 0.45
N GLY A 144 0.00 -9.61 0.39
CA GLY A 144 -0.80 -10.82 0.39
C GLY A 144 -1.25 -11.30 -0.99
N GLN A 145 -1.71 -12.54 -1.04
CA GLN A 145 -1.93 -13.29 -2.28
C GLN A 145 -2.90 -12.63 -3.27
N TYR A 146 -3.91 -11.90 -2.82
CA TYR A 146 -4.87 -11.25 -3.72
C TYR A 146 -4.21 -10.12 -4.53
N ALA A 147 -3.33 -9.34 -3.88
CA ALA A 147 -2.55 -8.34 -4.58
C ALA A 147 -1.52 -8.98 -5.52
N HIS A 148 -0.88 -10.07 -5.09
CA HIS A 148 0.04 -10.83 -5.95
C HIS A 148 -0.66 -11.29 -7.24
N LYS A 149 -1.79 -11.98 -7.12
CA LYS A 149 -2.55 -12.51 -8.27
C LYS A 149 -3.04 -11.45 -9.24
N TRP A 150 -3.26 -10.23 -8.76
CA TRP A 150 -3.70 -9.13 -9.61
C TRP A 150 -2.54 -8.48 -10.37
N HIS A 151 -1.42 -8.27 -9.70
CA HIS A 151 -0.32 -7.44 -10.22
C HIS A 151 0.81 -8.23 -10.87
N LEU A 152 0.96 -9.51 -10.56
CA LEU A 152 2.02 -10.37 -11.07
C LEU A 152 1.50 -11.35 -12.12
N ASP A 153 2.40 -11.81 -12.98
CA ASP A 153 2.09 -12.86 -13.94
C ASP A 153 1.72 -14.18 -13.22
N ALA A 154 0.84 -14.95 -13.85
CA ALA A 154 0.33 -16.20 -13.28
C ALA A 154 1.45 -17.19 -12.91
N THR A 155 2.55 -17.23 -13.68
CA THR A 155 3.71 -18.07 -13.41
C THR A 155 4.47 -17.71 -12.14
N LEU A 156 4.42 -16.44 -11.71
CA LEU A 156 5.07 -15.97 -10.49
C LEU A 156 4.28 -16.31 -9.23
N VAL A 157 2.98 -16.54 -9.36
CA VAL A 157 2.06 -16.79 -8.23
C VAL A 157 1.55 -18.22 -8.15
N ALA A 158 1.92 -19.09 -9.09
CA ALA A 158 1.43 -20.46 -9.20
C ALA A 158 1.75 -21.31 -7.96
N ASP A 159 2.97 -21.16 -7.41
CA ASP A 159 3.53 -22.01 -6.36
C ASP A 159 3.23 -21.50 -4.93
N GLY A 160 2.35 -20.50 -4.82
CA GLY A 160 1.85 -20.00 -3.54
C GLY A 160 2.72 -18.90 -2.91
N LEU A 161 2.41 -18.59 -1.64
CA LEU A 161 2.96 -17.41 -0.96
C LEU A 161 4.49 -17.42 -0.84
N THR A 162 5.05 -18.54 -0.41
CA THR A 162 6.49 -18.64 -0.14
C THR A 162 7.32 -18.40 -1.38
N GLU A 163 6.97 -19.08 -2.47
CA GLU A 163 7.66 -18.95 -3.75
C GLU A 163 7.48 -17.56 -4.36
N THR A 164 6.24 -17.03 -4.31
CA THR A 164 5.98 -15.67 -4.82
C THR A 164 6.81 -14.62 -4.08
N VAL A 165 6.83 -14.67 -2.75
CA VAL A 165 7.64 -13.73 -1.95
C VAL A 165 9.12 -14.02 -2.07
N GLY A 166 9.53 -15.29 -2.18
CA GLY A 166 10.93 -15.69 -2.41
C GLY A 166 11.54 -15.09 -3.68
N LYS A 167 10.73 -14.93 -4.74
CA LYS A 167 11.13 -14.30 -6.01
C LYS A 167 11.14 -12.76 -5.96
N TRP A 168 11.07 -12.16 -4.78
CA TRP A 168 10.94 -10.70 -4.63
C TRP A 168 12.02 -9.88 -5.36
N ARG A 169 13.28 -10.39 -5.39
CA ARG A 169 14.38 -9.69 -6.08
C ARG A 169 14.16 -9.60 -7.58
N ASP A 170 13.67 -10.67 -8.19
CA ASP A 170 13.42 -10.73 -9.63
C ASP A 170 12.24 -9.83 -9.99
N VAL A 171 11.14 -9.90 -9.20
CA VAL A 171 9.99 -9.01 -9.34
C VAL A 171 10.39 -7.54 -9.19
N TYR A 172 11.18 -7.23 -8.16
CA TYR A 172 11.63 -5.87 -7.87
C TYR A 172 12.55 -5.30 -8.96
N ARG A 173 13.39 -6.13 -9.59
CA ARG A 173 14.32 -5.72 -10.64
C ARG A 173 13.67 -5.66 -12.02
N SER A 174 12.72 -6.54 -12.31
CA SER A 174 12.06 -6.64 -13.61
C SER A 174 10.94 -5.60 -13.81
N SER A 175 10.47 -4.96 -12.75
CA SER A 175 9.48 -3.89 -12.82
C SER A 175 10.18 -2.53 -12.94
N ASP A 176 9.86 -1.76 -14.00
CA ASP A 176 10.50 -0.46 -14.24
C ASP A 176 9.94 0.63 -13.29
N HIS A 177 8.77 1.14 -13.59
CA HIS A 177 8.08 2.11 -12.75
C HIS A 177 6.56 1.87 -12.78
N PRO A 178 5.93 1.77 -11.60
CA PRO A 178 6.52 1.62 -10.29
C PRO A 178 7.17 0.25 -10.08
N ARG A 179 8.19 0.14 -9.24
CA ARG A 179 8.72 -1.14 -8.77
C ARG A 179 7.68 -1.87 -7.95
N LEU A 180 7.69 -3.19 -8.07
CA LEU A 180 6.76 -4.06 -7.32
C LEU A 180 7.53 -4.85 -6.27
N MET A 181 6.96 -4.98 -5.05
CA MET A 181 7.54 -5.80 -4.01
C MET A 181 6.47 -6.69 -3.38
N PRO A 182 6.49 -7.99 -3.64
CA PRO A 182 5.57 -8.95 -3.05
C PRO A 182 5.91 -9.18 -1.58
N MET A 183 4.89 -9.14 -0.72
CA MET A 183 5.02 -9.30 0.73
C MET A 183 3.94 -10.25 1.26
N PRO A 184 4.23 -10.99 2.37
CA PRO A 184 3.17 -11.68 3.09
C PRO A 184 2.20 -10.65 3.70
N HIS A 185 0.97 -11.08 4.00
CA HIS A 185 0.07 -10.23 4.78
C HIS A 185 0.58 -10.10 6.23
N PRO A 186 0.60 -8.91 6.83
CA PRO A 186 1.17 -8.68 8.17
C PRO A 186 0.30 -9.18 9.32
N SER A 187 -0.70 -10.04 9.07
CA SER A 187 -1.53 -10.61 10.12
C SER A 187 -0.77 -11.65 10.97
N TRP A 188 -1.26 -11.87 12.18
CA TRP A 188 -0.75 -12.91 13.08
C TRP A 188 -0.81 -14.33 12.48
N ARG A 189 -1.72 -14.58 11.54
CA ARG A 189 -1.83 -15.87 10.83
C ARG A 189 -0.55 -16.26 10.10
N ASN A 190 0.28 -15.30 9.75
CA ASN A 190 1.57 -15.53 9.10
C ASN A 190 2.76 -15.66 10.07
N ASN A 191 2.54 -15.70 11.40
CA ASN A 191 3.65 -15.87 12.36
C ASN A 191 4.45 -17.14 12.13
N ALA A 192 3.78 -18.26 11.84
CA ALA A 192 4.45 -19.52 11.52
C ALA A 192 5.23 -19.45 10.20
N TRP A 193 4.71 -18.71 9.22
CA TRP A 193 5.41 -18.47 7.97
C TRP A 193 6.67 -17.62 8.19
N LEU A 194 6.59 -16.55 8.95
CA LEU A 194 7.73 -15.67 9.27
C LEU A 194 8.85 -16.46 9.97
N LYS A 195 8.49 -17.30 10.94
CA LYS A 195 9.47 -18.17 11.62
C LYS A 195 10.20 -19.14 10.69
N ARG A 196 9.51 -19.65 9.65
CA ARG A 196 10.10 -20.58 8.67
C ARG A 196 10.88 -19.86 7.55
N ASN A 197 10.71 -18.56 7.42
CA ASN A 197 11.31 -17.74 6.35
C ASN A 197 12.06 -16.54 6.94
N PRO A 198 13.13 -16.75 7.73
CA PRO A 198 13.86 -15.67 8.39
C PRO A 198 14.53 -14.70 7.41
N TRP A 199 14.79 -15.14 6.18
CA TRP A 199 15.30 -14.31 5.09
C TRP A 199 14.39 -13.12 4.77
N PHE A 200 13.09 -13.21 5.04
CA PHE A 200 12.17 -12.10 4.85
C PHE A 200 12.59 -10.88 5.70
N GLU A 201 12.93 -11.12 6.95
CA GLU A 201 13.36 -10.06 7.87
C GLU A 201 14.83 -9.65 7.65
N SER A 202 15.71 -10.59 7.34
CA SER A 202 17.15 -10.33 7.20
C SER A 202 17.55 -9.80 5.82
N GLU A 203 16.78 -10.06 4.76
CA GLU A 203 17.17 -9.70 3.41
C GLU A 203 16.18 -8.74 2.72
N LEU A 204 14.86 -9.01 2.80
CA LEU A 204 13.87 -8.19 2.13
C LEU A 204 13.61 -6.89 2.89
N LEU A 205 13.37 -6.96 4.21
CA LEU A 205 13.02 -5.77 4.98
C LEU A 205 14.10 -4.68 4.99
N PRO A 206 15.42 -4.95 5.02
CA PRO A 206 16.43 -3.90 4.88
C PRO A 206 16.34 -3.13 3.56
N VAL A 207 16.13 -3.83 2.44
CA VAL A 207 15.97 -3.21 1.12
C VAL A 207 14.69 -2.37 1.08
N LEU A 208 13.59 -2.94 1.56
CA LEU A 208 12.31 -2.24 1.65
C LEU A 208 12.43 -0.95 2.47
N ARG A 209 13.03 -1.00 3.66
CA ARG A 209 13.19 0.17 4.54
C ARG A 209 14.06 1.25 3.92
N ALA A 210 15.13 0.87 3.24
CA ALA A 210 15.99 1.82 2.52
C ALA A 210 15.22 2.55 1.42
N ASP A 211 14.45 1.82 0.62
CA ASP A 211 13.62 2.42 -0.43
C ASP A 211 12.50 3.30 0.14
N VAL A 212 11.78 2.80 1.15
CA VAL A 212 10.72 3.59 1.79
C VAL A 212 11.29 4.88 2.37
N ALA A 213 12.41 4.85 3.10
CA ALA A 213 13.05 6.04 3.64
C ALA A 213 13.39 7.06 2.54
N ARG A 214 13.93 6.61 1.41
CA ARG A 214 14.23 7.46 0.25
C ARG A 214 12.96 8.05 -0.38
N ILE A 215 11.90 7.24 -0.54
CA ILE A 215 10.65 7.63 -1.19
C ILE A 215 9.87 8.65 -0.36
N VAL A 216 9.78 8.45 0.97
CA VAL A 216 9.02 9.32 1.86
C VAL A 216 9.79 10.57 2.32
N ALA A 217 11.10 10.63 2.05
CA ALA A 217 11.91 11.81 2.34
C ALA A 217 11.36 13.05 1.60
N PRO A 218 11.49 14.24 2.18
CA PRO A 218 11.13 15.48 1.49
C PRO A 218 11.86 15.57 0.16
N ASN A 219 11.13 15.82 -0.92
CA ASN A 219 11.75 16.04 -2.23
C ASN A 219 12.28 17.47 -2.31
N LEU A 220 13.53 17.66 -1.92
CA LEU A 220 14.20 18.99 -1.91
C LEU A 220 14.11 19.69 -3.28
N ALA A 221 14.15 18.95 -4.38
CA ALA A 221 14.02 19.53 -5.72
C ALA A 221 12.64 20.17 -5.97
N ARG A 222 11.56 19.59 -5.40
CA ARG A 222 10.22 20.20 -5.49
C ARG A 222 10.05 21.41 -4.58
N LEU A 223 10.73 21.46 -3.42
CA LEU A 223 10.69 22.61 -2.51
C LEU A 223 11.33 23.85 -3.15
N HIS A 224 12.36 23.67 -3.97
CA HIS A 224 12.96 24.76 -4.74
C HIS A 224 12.05 25.26 -5.87
N ALA A 225 11.25 24.39 -6.47
CA ALA A 225 10.32 24.76 -7.55
C ALA A 225 9.09 25.52 -7.06
N THR A 226 8.66 25.32 -5.79
CA THR A 226 7.48 26.00 -5.20
C THR A 226 7.82 27.31 -4.48
N GLY A 227 9.08 27.70 -4.40
CA GLY A 227 9.52 28.96 -3.76
C GLY A 227 9.34 29.04 -2.24
N ASP A 228 8.90 27.96 -1.59
CA ASP A 228 8.65 27.91 -0.15
C ASP A 228 9.95 27.66 0.63
N ARG A 229 10.70 28.74 0.86
CA ARG A 229 11.96 28.74 1.62
C ARG A 229 11.79 28.44 3.12
N SER A 230 10.58 28.50 3.66
CA SER A 230 10.33 28.32 5.11
C SER A 230 10.54 26.88 5.58
N LYS A 231 10.30 25.89 4.72
CA LYS A 231 10.46 24.48 5.06
C LYS A 231 11.88 23.94 4.90
N VAL A 232 12.73 24.63 4.17
CA VAL A 232 14.13 24.23 3.97
C VAL A 232 14.94 24.43 5.25
N ASN A 233 14.71 25.51 6.00
CA ASN A 233 15.44 25.80 7.24
C ASN A 233 15.06 24.84 8.37
N ALA A 234 13.80 24.43 8.50
CA ALA A 234 13.36 23.49 9.53
C ALA A 234 13.98 22.08 9.41
N SER A 235 14.35 21.66 8.19
CA SER A 235 15.02 20.36 7.96
C SER A 235 16.51 20.37 8.29
N LEU A 236 17.15 21.53 8.32
CA LEU A 236 18.58 21.66 8.61
C LEU A 236 18.86 21.84 10.12
N GLU A 237 17.89 22.32 10.89
CA GLU A 237 18.04 22.57 12.33
C GLU A 237 17.87 21.30 13.21
N ASN A 238 17.40 20.18 12.67
CA ASN A 238 17.17 18.93 13.41
C ASN A 238 18.35 17.92 13.35
N LYS A 239 19.60 18.39 13.16
CA LYS A 239 20.77 17.53 13.41
C LYS A 239 21.22 17.72 14.87
N PRO A 240 21.19 16.66 15.70
CA PRO A 240 21.73 16.76 17.06
C PRO A 240 23.24 16.98 16.97
N LEU A 241 23.68 18.11 17.52
CA LEU A 241 25.10 18.41 17.79
C LEU A 241 25.64 17.34 18.76
N GLN A 242 26.41 16.39 18.25
CA GLN A 242 27.25 15.54 19.07
C GLN A 242 28.35 16.42 19.73
N ARG A 243 28.14 16.79 20.98
CA ARG A 243 29.19 17.38 21.82
C ARG A 243 30.27 16.31 22.00
N ARG A 244 31.42 16.51 21.37
CA ARG A 244 32.64 15.82 21.75
C ARG A 244 33.08 16.34 23.12
N SER A 245 32.97 15.49 24.15
CA SER A 245 33.62 15.70 25.41
C SER A 245 35.11 15.33 25.25
N THR A 246 35.96 16.34 25.12
CA THR A 246 37.39 16.19 25.34
C THR A 246 37.62 16.16 26.84
N GLY A 247 37.87 14.98 27.39
CA GLY A 247 38.48 14.85 28.69
C GLY A 247 40.00 14.76 28.52
N LEU A 248 40.72 15.51 29.30
CA LEU A 248 42.15 15.43 29.59
C LEU A 248 42.35 16.04 30.98
N PRO A 249 43.42 15.70 31.65
CA PRO A 249 43.79 14.41 32.24
C PRO A 249 43.46 14.36 33.72
#